data_fc0280008a1c6c71cb418df508f0ffeb
#
_entry.id   fc0280008a1c6c71cb418df508f0ffeb
#
_cell.length_a   1.000
_cell.length_b   1.000
_cell.length_c   1.000
_cell.angle_alpha   90.00
_cell.angle_beta   90.00
_cell.angle_gamma   90.00
#
_symmetry.space_group_name_H-M   'P 1'
#
loop_
_entity.id
_entity.type
_entity.pdbx_description
1 polymer ?
#
loop_
_entity_poly.entity_id
_entity_poly.type
_entity_poly.pdbx_seq_one_letter_code
_entity_poly.pdbx_strand_id
1 'polypeptide(L)'
;MENRPIAVIVTGAGAPGIQGTLYSLKQNYDNRSFHVIGTDINDFVVGKYLCDEFCVISPAKKEEEYLSDLMSICKDRNVKAILPQNTAELLLLAKHKKMFSDIGVGIVVSNYDAIEKANNKYKLFQIAESLNIPVAKYSLVSTFTDLKNEAIKLGWPRNKFVVKPPLSNGSRGVRVIAQDFDRKKTFYEEKPSSLYTTIDELHAVLGDEFPELIVMEYLPGEEYTVDVCRL
;
A
#
# COMPACT_ATOMS: atom_id res chain seq x y z
N MET A 1 -36.63 17.10 -7.12
CA MET A 1 -35.33 17.50 -6.55
C MET A 1 -34.29 17.31 -7.63
N GLU A 2 -33.66 18.38 -8.07
CA GLU A 2 -32.57 18.27 -9.05
C GLU A 2 -31.48 17.34 -8.48
N ASN A 3 -31.16 16.34 -9.23
CA ASN A 3 -30.17 15.33 -8.87
C ASN A 3 -28.75 15.95 -9.04
N ARG A 4 -28.37 16.85 -8.14
CA ARG A 4 -27.05 17.49 -8.20
C ARG A 4 -25.98 16.41 -8.03
N PRO A 5 -24.93 16.42 -8.85
CA PRO A 5 -23.82 15.48 -8.70
C PRO A 5 -23.23 15.52 -7.30
N ILE A 6 -22.90 14.36 -6.74
CA ILE A 6 -22.20 14.24 -5.46
C ILE A 6 -20.73 14.56 -5.69
N ALA A 7 -20.22 15.63 -5.08
CA ALA A 7 -18.81 15.98 -5.19
C ALA A 7 -17.97 15.03 -4.33
N VAL A 8 -16.95 14.42 -4.92
CA VAL A 8 -16.00 13.52 -4.25
C VAL A 8 -14.57 13.86 -4.65
N ILE A 9 -13.65 13.75 -3.70
CA ILE A 9 -12.22 13.83 -3.99
C ILE A 9 -11.68 12.42 -4.17
N VAL A 10 -10.88 12.20 -5.21
CA VAL A 10 -10.04 11.03 -5.41
C VAL A 10 -8.59 11.49 -5.38
N THR A 11 -7.87 11.13 -4.32
CA THR A 11 -6.48 11.54 -4.15
C THR A 11 -5.53 10.67 -4.96
N GLY A 12 -4.27 11.11 -5.14
CA GLY A 12 -3.29 10.34 -5.88
C GLY A 12 -3.72 10.03 -7.31
N ALA A 13 -4.19 11.05 -8.04
CA ALA A 13 -4.69 10.90 -9.41
C ALA A 13 -3.64 10.37 -10.40
N GLY A 14 -2.37 10.29 -10.02
CA GLY A 14 -1.29 9.60 -10.74
C GLY A 14 -1.09 8.13 -10.37
N ALA A 15 -1.84 7.59 -9.42
CA ALA A 15 -1.71 6.20 -8.99
C ALA A 15 -2.09 5.21 -10.11
N PRO A 16 -1.43 4.04 -10.21
CA PRO A 16 -1.69 3.06 -11.27
C PRO A 16 -3.14 2.59 -11.35
N GLY A 17 -3.86 2.52 -10.21
CA GLY A 17 -5.26 2.06 -10.13
C GLY A 17 -6.31 3.13 -10.40
N ILE A 18 -5.92 4.39 -10.63
CA ILE A 18 -6.85 5.52 -10.70
C ILE A 18 -7.96 5.35 -11.74
N GLN A 19 -7.66 4.79 -12.89
CA GLN A 19 -8.64 4.59 -13.97
C GLN A 19 -9.81 3.73 -13.51
N GLY A 20 -9.53 2.64 -12.77
CA GLY A 20 -10.57 1.75 -12.23
C GLY A 20 -11.48 2.46 -11.23
N THR A 21 -10.91 3.25 -10.33
CA THR A 21 -11.67 4.03 -9.35
C THR A 21 -12.57 5.06 -10.05
N LEU A 22 -12.03 5.84 -10.99
CA LEU A 22 -12.79 6.85 -11.73
C LEU A 22 -13.88 6.21 -12.59
N TYR A 23 -13.57 5.10 -13.27
CA TYR A 23 -14.55 4.34 -14.04
C TYR A 23 -15.70 3.86 -13.15
N SER A 24 -15.39 3.26 -12.01
CA SER A 24 -16.40 2.73 -11.07
C SER A 24 -17.30 3.83 -10.50
N LEU A 25 -16.78 5.03 -10.26
CA LEU A 25 -17.59 6.17 -9.85
C LEU A 25 -18.55 6.62 -10.97
N LYS A 26 -18.08 6.68 -12.22
CA LYS A 26 -18.86 7.12 -13.37
C LYS A 26 -19.85 6.06 -13.88
N GLN A 27 -19.55 4.79 -13.72
CA GLN A 27 -20.37 3.64 -14.13
C GLN A 27 -20.92 2.89 -12.91
N ASN A 28 -21.37 3.62 -11.90
CA ASN A 28 -21.84 3.01 -10.66
C ASN A 28 -23.24 2.36 -10.83
N TYR A 29 -23.46 1.31 -10.02
CA TYR A 29 -24.68 0.50 -10.06
C TYR A 29 -25.96 1.32 -9.84
N ASP A 30 -25.93 2.32 -8.96
CA ASP A 30 -27.09 3.14 -8.61
C ASP A 30 -27.38 4.26 -9.62
N ASN A 31 -26.59 4.37 -10.69
CA ASN A 31 -26.66 5.48 -11.64
C ASN A 31 -26.60 6.88 -11.00
N ARG A 32 -25.89 6.99 -9.87
CA ARG A 32 -25.67 8.28 -9.20
C ARG A 32 -24.70 9.14 -9.99
N SER A 33 -25.03 10.40 -10.12
CA SER A 33 -24.11 11.36 -10.72
C SER A 33 -23.07 11.81 -9.70
N PHE A 34 -21.78 11.69 -10.07
CA PHE A 34 -20.65 12.20 -9.28
C PHE A 34 -19.94 13.32 -10.03
N HIS A 35 -19.50 14.33 -9.29
CA HIS A 35 -18.50 15.30 -9.71
C HIS A 35 -17.18 14.94 -9.07
N VAL A 36 -16.25 14.42 -9.85
CA VAL A 36 -14.99 13.85 -9.33
C VAL A 36 -13.87 14.87 -9.42
N ILE A 37 -13.32 15.21 -8.26
CA ILE A 37 -12.18 16.12 -8.12
C ILE A 37 -10.94 15.24 -7.90
N GLY A 38 -10.07 15.14 -8.89
CA GLY A 38 -8.77 14.47 -8.76
C GLY A 38 -7.77 15.36 -8.06
N THR A 39 -6.97 14.80 -7.14
CA THR A 39 -5.86 15.54 -6.54
C THR A 39 -4.55 14.76 -6.66
N ASP A 40 -3.44 15.47 -6.88
CA ASP A 40 -2.09 14.89 -6.89
C ASP A 40 -1.06 15.98 -6.53
N ILE A 41 0.14 15.53 -6.17
CA ILE A 41 1.30 16.42 -5.94
C ILE A 41 1.92 16.90 -7.26
N ASN A 42 1.63 16.21 -8.35
CA ASN A 42 2.17 16.47 -9.67
C ASN A 42 1.05 16.91 -10.62
N ASP A 43 1.25 17.99 -11.32
CA ASP A 43 0.29 18.51 -12.30
C ASP A 43 0.21 17.67 -13.59
N PHE A 44 1.20 16.84 -13.86
CA PHE A 44 1.29 15.99 -15.05
C PHE A 44 1.00 14.53 -14.72
N VAL A 45 -0.28 14.20 -14.55
CA VAL A 45 -0.76 12.85 -14.22
C VAL A 45 -1.98 12.47 -15.07
N VAL A 46 -2.14 11.17 -15.32
CA VAL A 46 -3.22 10.68 -16.20
C VAL A 46 -4.61 10.99 -15.66
N GLY A 47 -4.80 10.91 -14.36
CA GLY A 47 -6.09 11.18 -13.71
C GLY A 47 -6.60 12.60 -13.90
N LYS A 48 -5.71 13.58 -14.14
CA LYS A 48 -6.08 14.95 -14.46
C LYS A 48 -7.05 15.05 -15.67
N TYR A 49 -6.90 14.15 -16.62
CA TYR A 49 -7.70 14.13 -17.86
C TYR A 49 -8.92 13.21 -17.77
N LEU A 50 -9.08 12.50 -16.66
CA LEU A 50 -10.16 11.53 -16.44
C LEU A 50 -11.17 11.97 -15.38
N CYS A 51 -10.81 12.93 -14.53
CA CYS A 51 -11.71 13.55 -13.53
C CYS A 51 -12.41 14.80 -14.12
N ASP A 52 -13.40 15.30 -13.40
CA ASP A 52 -14.17 16.49 -13.84
C ASP A 52 -13.47 17.79 -13.43
N GLU A 53 -12.72 17.77 -12.33
CA GLU A 53 -11.87 18.87 -11.85
C GLU A 53 -10.56 18.27 -11.31
N PHE A 54 -9.47 19.03 -11.38
CA PHE A 54 -8.17 18.59 -10.88
C PHE A 54 -7.49 19.71 -10.07
N CYS A 55 -6.95 19.34 -8.91
CA CYS A 55 -6.20 20.24 -8.05
C CYS A 55 -4.83 19.66 -7.70
N VAL A 56 -3.79 20.47 -7.81
CA VAL A 56 -2.47 20.16 -7.25
C VAL A 56 -2.50 20.44 -5.75
N ILE A 57 -2.01 19.51 -4.95
CA ILE A 57 -1.97 19.62 -3.48
C ILE A 57 -0.58 19.31 -2.95
N SER A 58 -0.32 19.71 -1.72
CA SER A 58 0.91 19.40 -1.00
C SER A 58 1.05 17.90 -0.76
N PRO A 59 2.28 17.36 -0.66
CA PRO A 59 2.49 15.93 -0.36
C PRO A 59 2.10 15.61 1.09
N ALA A 60 1.58 14.42 1.34
CA ALA A 60 1.13 13.97 2.67
C ALA A 60 2.22 14.02 3.77
N LYS A 61 3.52 14.02 3.40
CA LYS A 61 4.63 14.23 4.35
C LYS A 61 4.67 15.65 4.95
N LYS A 62 4.01 16.61 4.30
CA LYS A 62 3.76 17.96 4.79
C LYS A 62 2.34 18.02 5.35
N GLU A 63 2.16 17.42 6.54
CA GLU A 63 0.84 17.10 7.11
C GLU A 63 -0.09 18.32 7.15
N GLU A 64 0.38 19.47 7.64
CA GLU A 64 -0.44 20.68 7.82
C GLU A 64 -0.91 21.24 6.48
N GLU A 65 0.01 21.40 5.51
CA GLU A 65 -0.32 21.92 4.18
C GLU A 65 -1.27 20.95 3.44
N TYR A 66 -0.98 19.63 3.50
CA TYR A 66 -1.82 18.61 2.88
C TYR A 66 -3.26 18.64 3.40
N LEU A 67 -3.43 18.67 4.72
CA LEU A 67 -4.75 18.73 5.35
C LEU A 67 -5.47 20.06 5.05
N SER A 68 -4.74 21.17 5.03
CA SER A 68 -5.27 22.48 4.68
C SER A 68 -5.78 22.53 3.24
N ASP A 69 -5.01 22.01 2.29
CA ASP A 69 -5.38 21.95 0.87
C ASP A 69 -6.67 21.14 0.68
N LEU A 70 -6.74 19.91 1.25
CA LEU A 70 -7.94 19.08 1.17
C LEU A 70 -9.14 19.75 1.84
N MET A 71 -8.94 20.39 3.00
CA MET A 71 -10.02 21.07 3.73
C MET A 71 -10.59 22.25 2.92
N SER A 72 -9.73 23.03 2.25
CA SER A 72 -10.16 24.12 1.37
C SER A 72 -11.01 23.58 0.23
N ILE A 73 -10.52 22.57 -0.49
CA ILE A 73 -11.27 21.96 -1.60
C ILE A 73 -12.61 21.42 -1.09
N CYS A 74 -12.64 20.75 0.06
CA CYS A 74 -13.87 20.21 0.63
C CYS A 74 -14.93 21.27 0.89
N LYS A 75 -14.53 22.40 1.45
CA LYS A 75 -15.44 23.52 1.73
C LYS A 75 -15.90 24.22 0.46
N ASP A 76 -14.97 24.54 -0.45
CA ASP A 76 -15.24 25.32 -1.65
C ASP A 76 -16.13 24.56 -2.66
N ARG A 77 -16.04 23.23 -2.67
CA ARG A 77 -16.76 22.36 -3.63
C ARG A 77 -17.88 21.54 -2.99
N ASN A 78 -18.16 21.75 -1.69
CA ASN A 78 -19.16 20.99 -0.94
C ASN A 78 -18.99 19.48 -1.07
N VAL A 79 -17.75 19.02 -0.98
CA VAL A 79 -17.36 17.59 -1.09
C VAL A 79 -18.07 16.77 -0.04
N LYS A 80 -18.47 15.54 -0.39
CA LYS A 80 -19.13 14.60 0.53
C LYS A 80 -18.23 13.44 0.94
N ALA A 81 -17.26 13.07 0.10
CA ALA A 81 -16.34 11.99 0.43
C ALA A 81 -14.96 12.21 -0.16
N ILE A 82 -13.94 11.66 0.52
CA ILE A 82 -12.56 11.55 0.05
C ILE A 82 -12.24 10.07 -0.10
N LEU A 83 -11.75 9.67 -1.28
CA LEU A 83 -11.31 8.32 -1.62
C LEU A 83 -9.78 8.31 -1.78
N PRO A 84 -9.02 7.91 -0.73
CA PRO A 84 -7.57 7.84 -0.82
C PRO A 84 -7.10 6.73 -1.75
N GLN A 85 -6.10 7.02 -2.60
CA GLN A 85 -5.51 6.04 -3.52
C GLN A 85 -4.03 5.74 -3.20
N ASN A 86 -3.45 6.41 -2.22
CA ASN A 86 -2.03 6.27 -1.90
C ASN A 86 -1.83 5.85 -0.45
N THR A 87 -1.04 4.80 -0.23
CA THR A 87 -0.73 4.29 1.11
C THR A 87 -0.09 5.34 2.03
N ALA A 88 0.68 6.29 1.47
CA ALA A 88 1.37 7.32 2.24
C ALA A 88 0.42 8.28 2.98
N GLU A 89 -0.82 8.43 2.54
CA GLU A 89 -1.81 9.34 3.12
C GLU A 89 -2.78 8.65 4.10
N LEU A 90 -2.87 7.30 4.07
CA LEU A 90 -3.91 6.57 4.81
C LEU A 90 -3.86 6.81 6.32
N LEU A 91 -2.67 6.74 6.93
CA LEU A 91 -2.51 6.95 8.38
C LEU A 91 -2.84 8.39 8.77
N LEU A 92 -2.40 9.36 7.98
CA LEU A 92 -2.69 10.77 8.20
C LEU A 92 -4.19 11.05 8.13
N LEU A 93 -4.84 10.58 7.09
CA LEU A 93 -6.28 10.75 6.90
C LEU A 93 -7.10 10.02 7.96
N ALA A 94 -6.68 8.81 8.36
CA ALA A 94 -7.33 8.07 9.44
C ALA A 94 -7.22 8.80 10.79
N LYS A 95 -6.06 9.39 11.10
CA LYS A 95 -5.82 10.21 12.30
C LYS A 95 -6.72 11.44 12.36
N HIS A 96 -6.93 12.08 11.22
CA HIS A 96 -7.69 13.32 11.11
C HIS A 96 -9.13 13.13 10.60
N LYS A 97 -9.62 11.89 10.54
CA LYS A 97 -10.96 11.56 10.02
C LYS A 97 -12.08 12.38 10.68
N LYS A 98 -11.97 12.63 12.00
CA LYS A 98 -12.96 13.44 12.72
C LYS A 98 -13.03 14.89 12.21
N MET A 99 -11.92 15.51 11.90
CA MET A 99 -11.86 16.89 11.40
C MET A 99 -12.68 17.08 10.11
N PHE A 100 -12.66 16.07 9.22
CA PHE A 100 -13.46 16.08 8.00
C PHE A 100 -14.92 15.73 8.26
N SER A 101 -15.19 14.77 9.16
CA SER A 101 -16.57 14.45 9.52
C SER A 101 -17.33 15.60 10.19
N ASP A 102 -16.65 16.45 10.93
CA ASP A 102 -17.23 17.65 11.58
C ASP A 102 -17.75 18.69 10.56
N ILE A 103 -17.26 18.63 9.31
CA ILE A 103 -17.78 19.46 8.19
C ILE A 103 -18.64 18.63 7.20
N GLY A 104 -19.05 17.42 7.57
CA GLY A 104 -19.91 16.56 6.77
C GLY A 104 -19.23 15.84 5.61
N VAL A 105 -17.90 15.64 5.68
CA VAL A 105 -17.11 14.92 4.68
C VAL A 105 -16.69 13.55 5.23
N GLY A 106 -17.08 12.47 4.54
CA GLY A 106 -16.63 11.11 4.84
C GLY A 106 -15.26 10.85 4.22
N ILE A 107 -14.38 10.14 4.93
CA ILE A 107 -13.14 9.61 4.35
C ILE A 107 -13.25 8.09 4.27
N VAL A 108 -13.06 7.52 3.07
CA VAL A 108 -13.09 6.09 2.82
C VAL A 108 -11.77 5.47 3.27
N VAL A 109 -11.62 5.34 4.55
CA VAL A 109 -10.44 4.76 5.21
C VAL A 109 -10.88 4.08 6.51
N SER A 110 -10.21 3.00 6.89
CA SER A 110 -10.43 2.32 8.18
C SER A 110 -9.99 3.21 9.35
N ASN A 111 -10.24 2.75 10.58
CA ASN A 111 -9.77 3.44 11.78
C ASN A 111 -8.24 3.42 11.84
N TYR A 112 -7.66 4.45 12.48
CA TYR A 112 -6.22 4.63 12.60
C TYR A 112 -5.49 3.36 13.10
N ASP A 113 -5.97 2.77 14.20
CA ASP A 113 -5.37 1.57 14.79
C ASP A 113 -5.39 0.37 13.82
N ALA A 114 -6.45 0.24 13.02
CA ALA A 114 -6.55 -0.83 12.02
C ALA A 114 -5.54 -0.63 10.89
N ILE A 115 -5.40 0.61 10.39
CA ILE A 115 -4.42 0.93 9.34
C ILE A 115 -2.98 0.78 9.84
N GLU A 116 -2.69 1.25 11.06
CA GLU A 116 -1.36 1.15 11.67
C GLU A 116 -0.92 -0.32 11.82
N LYS A 117 -1.83 -1.18 12.24
CA LYS A 117 -1.58 -2.62 12.36
C LYS A 117 -1.46 -3.30 11.00
N ALA A 118 -2.36 -3.01 10.07
CA ALA A 118 -2.37 -3.63 8.75
C ALA A 118 -1.17 -3.25 7.88
N ASN A 119 -0.67 -2.01 8.00
CA ASN A 119 0.50 -1.55 7.26
C ASN A 119 1.81 -2.21 7.71
N ASN A 120 1.88 -2.69 8.96
CA ASN A 120 3.04 -3.39 9.48
C ASN A 120 2.83 -4.91 9.35
N LYS A 121 3.52 -5.53 8.38
CA LYS A 121 3.39 -6.97 8.07
C LYS A 121 3.72 -7.88 9.26
N TYR A 122 4.67 -7.46 10.11
CA TYR A 122 5.02 -8.23 11.31
C TYR A 122 3.89 -8.20 12.33
N LYS A 123 3.36 -7.00 12.64
CA LYS A 123 2.19 -6.85 13.52
C LYS A 123 0.97 -7.61 12.98
N LEU A 124 0.76 -7.57 11.65
CA LEU A 124 -0.34 -8.29 11.01
C LEU A 124 -0.22 -9.80 11.22
N PHE A 125 0.97 -10.38 11.09
CA PHE A 125 1.19 -11.80 11.37
C PHE A 125 0.91 -12.15 12.83
N GLN A 126 1.39 -11.34 13.78
CA GLN A 126 1.11 -11.55 15.21
C GLN A 126 -0.39 -11.50 15.52
N ILE A 127 -1.13 -10.59 14.87
CA ILE A 127 -2.60 -10.52 15.03
C ILE A 127 -3.26 -11.77 14.45
N ALA A 128 -2.85 -12.21 13.26
CA ALA A 128 -3.39 -13.40 12.64
C ALA A 128 -3.16 -14.64 13.53
N GLU A 129 -1.97 -14.80 14.09
CA GLU A 129 -1.68 -15.86 15.06
C GLU A 129 -2.56 -15.80 16.31
N SER A 130 -2.76 -14.60 16.86
CA SER A 130 -3.62 -14.40 18.04
C SER A 130 -5.09 -14.76 17.77
N LEU A 131 -5.49 -14.74 16.50
CA LEU A 131 -6.83 -15.14 16.03
C LEU A 131 -6.87 -16.59 15.53
N ASN A 132 -5.80 -17.37 15.73
CA ASN A 132 -5.64 -18.73 15.21
C ASN A 132 -5.79 -18.85 13.69
N ILE A 133 -5.46 -17.79 12.95
CA ILE A 133 -5.39 -17.81 11.49
C ILE A 133 -4.01 -18.32 11.08
N PRO A 134 -3.92 -19.36 10.23
CA PRO A 134 -2.63 -19.88 9.78
C PRO A 134 -1.80 -18.81 9.07
N VAL A 135 -0.55 -18.67 9.46
CA VAL A 135 0.44 -17.80 8.80
C VAL A 135 1.70 -18.59 8.47
N ALA A 136 2.47 -18.10 7.51
CA ALA A 136 3.80 -18.62 7.23
C ALA A 136 4.69 -18.54 8.49
N LYS A 137 5.65 -19.44 8.67
CA LYS A 137 6.68 -19.29 9.70
C LYS A 137 7.50 -18.04 9.40
N TYR A 138 7.71 -17.20 10.39
CA TYR A 138 8.43 -15.94 10.25
C TYR A 138 9.19 -15.55 11.48
N SER A 139 10.21 -14.71 11.32
CA SER A 139 10.99 -14.10 12.39
C SER A 139 11.38 -12.69 12.01
N LEU A 140 11.59 -11.82 12.99
CA LEU A 140 12.08 -10.46 12.78
C LEU A 140 13.57 -10.43 13.14
N VAL A 141 14.39 -9.89 12.25
CA VAL A 141 15.86 -9.86 12.40
C VAL A 141 16.40 -8.47 11.99
N SER A 142 17.55 -8.11 12.57
CA SER A 142 18.28 -6.87 12.23
C SER A 142 19.79 -7.11 12.02
N THR A 143 20.24 -8.35 12.12
CA THR A 143 21.62 -8.74 11.84
C THR A 143 21.67 -9.87 10.82
N PHE A 144 22.78 -9.95 10.08
CA PHE A 144 22.97 -11.02 9.10
C PHE A 144 23.20 -12.39 9.78
N THR A 145 23.75 -12.39 10.96
CA THR A 145 23.90 -13.61 11.79
C THR A 145 22.54 -14.19 12.17
N ASP A 146 21.62 -13.37 12.67
CA ASP A 146 20.26 -13.80 13.00
C ASP A 146 19.51 -14.24 11.77
N LEU A 147 19.64 -13.51 10.65
CA LEU A 147 19.04 -13.88 9.37
C LEU A 147 19.45 -15.29 8.94
N LYS A 148 20.75 -15.61 9.01
CA LYS A 148 21.25 -16.97 8.70
C LYS A 148 20.69 -18.03 9.65
N ASN A 149 20.64 -17.73 10.94
CA ASN A 149 20.13 -18.66 11.93
C ASN A 149 18.64 -18.97 11.69
N GLU A 150 17.84 -17.94 11.41
CA GLU A 150 16.43 -18.13 11.10
C GLU A 150 16.23 -18.85 9.75
N ALA A 151 17.02 -18.52 8.73
CA ALA A 151 16.97 -19.22 7.45
C ALA A 151 17.25 -20.73 7.60
N ILE A 152 18.22 -21.12 8.46
CA ILE A 152 18.52 -22.53 8.76
C ILE A 152 17.30 -23.23 9.39
N LYS A 153 16.58 -22.57 10.30
CA LYS A 153 15.35 -23.12 10.90
C LYS A 153 14.25 -23.33 9.86
N LEU A 154 14.22 -22.52 8.78
CA LEU A 154 13.31 -22.68 7.65
C LEU A 154 13.76 -23.73 6.64
N GLY A 155 14.93 -24.36 6.83
CA GLY A 155 15.48 -25.44 6.02
C GLY A 155 16.49 -25.00 4.96
N TRP A 156 17.02 -23.78 5.04
CA TRP A 156 18.12 -23.35 4.18
C TRP A 156 19.36 -24.27 4.36
N PRO A 157 20.07 -24.63 3.30
CA PRO A 157 19.97 -24.17 1.90
C PRO A 157 19.02 -24.96 1.01
N ARG A 158 18.40 -26.02 1.49
CA ARG A 158 17.47 -26.84 0.68
C ARG A 158 16.20 -26.10 0.31
N ASN A 159 15.65 -25.35 1.24
CA ASN A 159 14.44 -24.58 1.04
C ASN A 159 14.79 -23.13 0.76
N LYS A 160 14.05 -22.55 -0.18
CA LYS A 160 14.03 -21.08 -0.36
C LYS A 160 13.37 -20.42 0.85
N PHE A 161 13.71 -19.17 1.09
CA PHE A 161 13.00 -18.34 2.06
C PHE A 161 12.80 -16.92 1.50
N VAL A 162 11.98 -16.14 2.17
CA VAL A 162 11.66 -14.77 1.76
C VAL A 162 12.13 -13.80 2.81
N VAL A 163 12.70 -12.68 2.39
CA VAL A 163 12.93 -11.53 3.24
C VAL A 163 12.10 -10.35 2.76
N LYS A 164 11.59 -9.56 3.70
CA LYS A 164 10.84 -8.34 3.40
C LYS A 164 10.85 -7.36 4.56
N PRO A 165 10.86 -6.04 4.31
CA PRO A 165 10.69 -5.06 5.37
C PRO A 165 9.30 -5.18 6.02
N PRO A 166 9.16 -4.96 7.33
CA PRO A 166 7.86 -4.91 8.00
C PRO A 166 6.96 -3.83 7.42
N LEU A 167 7.53 -2.68 7.11
CA LEU A 167 6.86 -1.53 6.51
C LEU A 167 7.37 -1.32 5.08
N SER A 168 6.58 -1.71 4.10
CA SER A 168 6.88 -1.46 2.67
C SER A 168 5.63 -1.65 1.83
N ASN A 169 5.60 -1.04 0.65
CA ASN A 169 4.52 -1.16 -0.32
C ASN A 169 5.09 -1.42 -1.73
N GLY A 170 4.28 -1.90 -2.65
CA GLY A 170 4.66 -2.16 -4.04
C GLY A 170 5.84 -3.13 -4.16
N SER A 171 5.90 -4.17 -3.33
CA SER A 171 6.95 -5.21 -3.32
C SER A 171 8.39 -4.69 -3.08
N ARG A 172 8.56 -3.43 -2.65
CA ARG A 172 9.89 -2.87 -2.37
C ARG A 172 10.55 -3.63 -1.22
N GLY A 173 11.80 -4.05 -1.44
CA GLY A 173 12.59 -4.78 -0.44
C GLY A 173 12.19 -6.25 -0.26
N VAL A 174 11.21 -6.78 -1.01
CA VAL A 174 10.88 -8.22 -1.01
C VAL A 174 11.92 -8.95 -1.84
N ARG A 175 12.50 -10.02 -1.29
CA ARG A 175 13.40 -10.93 -2.01
C ARG A 175 13.13 -12.37 -1.66
N VAL A 176 13.17 -13.23 -2.65
CA VAL A 176 13.19 -14.68 -2.51
C VAL A 176 14.65 -15.12 -2.54
N ILE A 177 15.11 -15.69 -1.44
CA ILE A 177 16.49 -16.16 -1.33
C ILE A 177 16.53 -17.62 -1.74
N ALA A 178 17.27 -17.89 -2.79
CA ALA A 178 17.46 -19.24 -3.31
C ALA A 178 18.95 -19.53 -3.50
N GLN A 179 19.35 -20.79 -3.27
CA GLN A 179 20.74 -21.20 -3.51
C GLN A 179 21.06 -21.23 -5.00
N ASP A 180 20.08 -21.68 -5.76
CA ASP A 180 20.17 -21.78 -7.20
C ASP A 180 18.85 -21.36 -7.85
N PHE A 181 18.93 -20.62 -8.95
CA PHE A 181 17.81 -20.24 -9.80
C PHE A 181 18.33 -19.99 -11.22
N ASP A 182 17.47 -20.18 -12.20
CA ASP A 182 17.83 -20.01 -13.61
C ASP A 182 18.06 -18.52 -13.92
N ARG A 183 19.32 -18.08 -13.74
CA ARG A 183 19.73 -16.67 -13.97
C ARG A 183 19.50 -16.24 -15.41
N LYS A 184 19.64 -17.14 -16.37
CA LYS A 184 19.40 -16.84 -17.78
C LYS A 184 17.92 -16.59 -18.05
N LYS A 185 17.06 -17.46 -17.53
CA LYS A 185 15.60 -17.28 -17.59
C LYS A 185 15.19 -15.98 -16.91
N THR A 186 15.66 -15.74 -15.69
CA THR A 186 15.40 -14.50 -14.95
C THR A 186 15.81 -13.27 -15.74
N PHE A 187 16.97 -13.30 -16.39
CA PHE A 187 17.46 -12.17 -17.20
C PHE A 187 16.57 -11.85 -18.40
N TYR A 188 16.04 -12.87 -19.09
CA TYR A 188 15.26 -12.66 -20.31
C TYR A 188 13.75 -12.53 -20.09
N GLU A 189 13.21 -13.15 -19.03
CA GLU A 189 11.76 -13.28 -18.83
C GLU A 189 11.24 -12.44 -17.66
N GLU A 190 12.10 -12.01 -16.73
CA GLU A 190 11.68 -11.20 -15.58
C GLU A 190 12.06 -9.72 -15.76
N LYS A 191 11.35 -8.87 -15.04
CA LYS A 191 11.70 -7.43 -14.97
C LYS A 191 13.03 -7.24 -14.26
N PRO A 192 13.78 -6.15 -14.52
CA PRO A 192 15.08 -5.88 -13.88
C PRO A 192 15.07 -5.91 -12.34
N SER A 193 13.89 -5.77 -11.74
CA SER A 193 13.67 -5.88 -10.29
C SER A 193 13.32 -7.30 -9.85
N SER A 194 13.94 -8.34 -10.42
CA SER A 194 13.71 -9.74 -10.04
C SER A 194 13.61 -9.92 -8.53
N LEU A 195 12.65 -10.74 -8.10
CA LEU A 195 12.48 -11.09 -6.69
C LEU A 195 13.58 -12.05 -6.19
N TYR A 196 14.22 -12.79 -7.09
CA TYR A 196 15.21 -13.80 -6.73
C TYR A 196 16.60 -13.20 -6.54
N THR A 197 17.30 -13.65 -5.48
CA THR A 197 18.69 -13.33 -5.21
C THR A 197 19.34 -14.46 -4.39
N THR A 198 20.67 -14.45 -4.29
CA THR A 198 21.42 -15.36 -3.41
C THR A 198 21.61 -14.72 -2.04
N ILE A 199 22.00 -15.56 -1.05
CA ILE A 199 22.27 -15.07 0.30
C ILE A 199 23.52 -14.18 0.33
N ASP A 200 24.51 -14.44 -0.52
CA ASP A 200 25.74 -13.65 -0.61
C ASP A 200 25.48 -12.28 -1.24
N GLU A 201 24.66 -12.23 -2.29
CA GLU A 201 24.21 -10.96 -2.89
C GLU A 201 23.39 -10.13 -1.89
N LEU A 202 22.53 -10.79 -1.11
CA LEU A 202 21.77 -10.11 -0.04
C LEU A 202 22.70 -9.53 1.01
N HIS A 203 23.73 -10.29 1.46
CA HIS A 203 24.73 -9.81 2.41
C HIS A 203 25.53 -8.63 1.86
N ALA A 204 25.93 -8.70 0.60
CA ALA A 204 26.66 -7.61 -0.04
C ALA A 204 25.85 -6.29 -0.09
N VAL A 205 24.52 -6.38 -0.12
CA VAL A 205 23.63 -5.22 -0.11
C VAL A 205 23.34 -4.71 1.30
N LEU A 206 23.11 -5.62 2.26
CA LEU A 206 22.63 -5.26 3.60
C LEU A 206 23.79 -5.01 4.59
N GLY A 207 24.92 -5.68 4.41
CA GLY A 207 25.99 -5.73 5.43
C GLY A 207 25.60 -6.59 6.64
N ASP A 208 26.33 -6.41 7.74
CA ASP A 208 26.13 -7.21 8.96
C ASP A 208 24.96 -6.73 9.81
N GLU A 209 24.66 -5.43 9.78
CA GLU A 209 23.56 -4.79 10.52
C GLU A 209 22.66 -4.02 9.54
N PHE A 210 21.35 -4.12 9.72
CA PHE A 210 20.36 -3.49 8.85
C PHE A 210 19.06 -3.20 9.62
N PRO A 211 18.20 -2.29 9.11
CA PRO A 211 16.85 -2.10 9.63
C PRO A 211 16.07 -3.41 9.64
N GLU A 212 15.17 -3.57 10.58
CA GLU A 212 14.38 -4.80 10.74
C GLU A 212 13.86 -5.38 9.43
N LEU A 213 14.09 -6.67 9.25
CA LEU A 213 13.55 -7.49 8.16
C LEU A 213 12.78 -8.67 8.72
N ILE A 214 11.70 -9.03 8.07
CA ILE A 214 11.00 -10.29 8.27
C ILE A 214 11.70 -11.34 7.42
N VAL A 215 12.16 -12.43 8.06
CA VAL A 215 12.59 -13.66 7.40
C VAL A 215 11.43 -14.65 7.52
N MET A 216 10.97 -15.20 6.41
CA MET A 216 9.81 -16.09 6.42
C MET A 216 9.96 -17.25 5.44
N GLU A 217 9.22 -18.32 5.69
CA GLU A 217 9.19 -19.45 4.77
C GLU A 217 8.62 -19.03 3.40
N TYR A 218 9.16 -19.65 2.36
CA TYR A 218 8.63 -19.51 1.00
C TYR A 218 7.38 -20.38 0.86
N LEU A 219 6.25 -19.77 0.53
CA LEU A 219 5.03 -20.48 0.23
C LEU A 219 4.96 -20.76 -1.28
N PRO A 220 5.01 -22.04 -1.70
CA PRO A 220 4.81 -22.37 -3.10
C PRO A 220 3.32 -22.29 -3.46
N GLY A 221 3.03 -21.90 -4.69
CA GLY A 221 1.66 -21.86 -5.20
C GLY A 221 1.34 -20.52 -5.86
N GLU A 222 0.07 -20.35 -6.18
CA GLU A 222 -0.44 -19.11 -6.78
C GLU A 222 -0.69 -18.06 -5.73
N GLU A 223 -0.50 -16.80 -6.10
CA GLU A 223 -0.81 -15.65 -5.27
C GLU A 223 -2.21 -15.11 -5.61
N TYR A 224 -3.02 -14.86 -4.57
CA TYR A 224 -4.36 -14.33 -4.72
C TYR A 224 -4.50 -13.02 -3.98
N THR A 225 -5.21 -12.07 -4.58
CA THR A 225 -5.71 -10.87 -3.91
C THR A 225 -7.19 -11.07 -3.59
N VAL A 226 -7.56 -10.79 -2.34
CA VAL A 226 -8.96 -10.85 -1.90
C VAL A 226 -9.35 -9.47 -1.40
N ASP A 227 -10.30 -8.84 -2.10
CA ASP A 227 -10.86 -7.56 -1.70
C ASP A 227 -12.10 -7.78 -0.82
N VAL A 228 -12.15 -7.11 0.33
CA VAL A 228 -13.25 -7.23 1.28
C VAL A 228 -13.82 -5.85 1.56
N CYS A 229 -15.11 -5.67 1.32
CA CYS A 229 -15.87 -4.48 1.70
C CYS A 229 -16.79 -4.82 2.87
N ARG A 230 -16.69 -4.05 3.97
CA ARG A 230 -17.63 -4.12 5.09
C ARG A 230 -18.61 -2.96 4.95
N LEU A 231 -19.89 -3.30 4.83
CA LEU A 231 -21.02 -2.36 4.84
C LEU A 231 -21.39 -1.97 6.27
#